data_776aee849a3a08934e520121d8ee9e54
#
_entry.id   776aee849a3a08934e520121d8ee9e54
#
_cell.length_a   1.000
_cell.length_b   1.000
_cell.length_c   1.000
_cell.angle_alpha   90.00
_cell.angle_beta   90.00
_cell.angle_gamma   90.00
#
_symmetry.space_group_name_H-M   'P 1'
#
loop_
_entity.id
_entity.type
_entity.pdbx_description
1 polymer ?
#
loop_
_entity_poly.entity_id
_entity_poly.type
_entity_poly.pdbx_seq_one_letter_code
_entity_poly.pdbx_strand_id
1 'polypeptide(L)'
;TMKAFAEHPSQEAQREVFEALTKDGGYLQAYTVRQALKSRGVQVSDDIGAFVREDYEARGGAIAADLLEEHSVLEDAALVETILLEKLGAAAEKARVRLGFAWADAMVRYDYATMADYGRVYPGPIEPDEAAQKRIDEITAELEKLQLEMEDEGLEDGAYNALYERVDALEEEARDLQEAYSAEDLARSGVIASWSGGQVTLHVGLVRPEDTVKKEGAR
;
A
#
# COMPACT_ATOMS: atom_id res chain seq x y z
N THR A 1 8.95 36.30 12.71
CA THR A 1 9.13 35.51 11.48
C THR A 1 10.46 34.75 11.51
N MET A 2 11.62 35.42 11.71
CA MET A 2 12.92 34.76 11.82
C MET A 2 12.96 33.69 12.92
N LYS A 3 12.33 33.95 14.05
CA LYS A 3 12.22 32.97 15.14
C LYS A 3 11.44 31.71 14.72
N ALA A 4 10.42 31.83 13.88
CA ALA A 4 9.64 30.71 13.38
C ALA A 4 10.45 29.79 12.43
N PHE A 5 11.40 30.33 11.69
CA PHE A 5 12.34 29.52 10.91
C PHE A 5 13.35 28.80 11.82
N ALA A 6 13.87 29.51 12.83
CA ALA A 6 14.88 28.94 13.76
C ALA A 6 14.33 27.82 14.66
N GLU A 7 13.03 27.69 14.77
CA GLU A 7 12.35 26.60 15.51
C GLU A 7 12.43 25.25 14.76
N HIS A 8 12.70 25.25 13.44
CA HIS A 8 12.80 24.02 12.66
C HIS A 8 14.27 23.57 12.52
N PRO A 9 14.61 22.30 12.80
CA PRO A 9 16.00 21.81 12.83
C PRO A 9 16.66 21.77 11.45
N SER A 10 15.91 21.57 10.36
CA SER A 10 16.44 21.47 9.00
C SER A 10 16.62 22.86 8.37
N GLN A 11 17.88 23.25 8.12
CA GLN A 11 18.20 24.50 7.41
C GLN A 11 17.78 24.47 5.95
N GLU A 12 17.75 23.30 5.33
CA GLU A 12 17.32 23.13 3.95
C GLU A 12 15.82 23.37 3.81
N ALA A 13 15.00 22.76 4.70
CA ALA A 13 13.57 23.03 4.77
C ALA A 13 13.25 24.50 5.04
N GLN A 14 14.02 25.14 5.93
CA GLN A 14 13.89 26.58 6.21
C GLN A 14 14.13 27.43 4.96
N ARG A 15 15.19 27.11 4.19
CA ARG A 15 15.56 27.83 2.97
C ARG A 15 14.50 27.68 1.89
N GLU A 16 14.04 26.45 1.63
CA GLU A 16 13.04 26.18 0.60
C GLU A 16 11.68 26.81 0.93
N VAL A 17 11.25 26.77 2.20
CA VAL A 17 10.03 27.46 2.62
C VAL A 17 10.19 28.96 2.49
N PHE A 18 11.35 29.50 2.81
CA PHE A 18 11.65 30.92 2.61
C PHE A 18 11.56 31.30 1.13
N GLU A 19 12.21 30.55 0.25
CA GLU A 19 12.18 30.77 -1.21
C GLU A 19 10.76 30.66 -1.78
N ALA A 20 10.00 29.61 -1.37
CA ALA A 20 8.63 29.40 -1.83
C ALA A 20 7.69 30.54 -1.40
N LEU A 21 7.78 31.00 -0.15
CA LEU A 21 6.92 32.05 0.38
C LEU A 21 7.31 33.46 -0.11
N THR A 22 8.55 33.66 -0.59
CA THR A 22 9.03 34.96 -1.09
C THR A 22 8.98 35.10 -2.60
N LYS A 23 8.81 33.98 -3.34
CA LYS A 23 8.82 33.94 -4.81
C LYS A 23 7.80 34.90 -5.46
N ASP A 24 6.63 35.07 -4.85
CA ASP A 24 5.54 35.89 -5.35
C ASP A 24 5.38 37.23 -4.57
N GLY A 25 6.40 37.66 -3.84
CA GLY A 25 6.36 38.90 -3.05
C GLY A 25 5.46 38.81 -1.80
N GLY A 26 5.16 37.60 -1.32
CA GLY A 26 4.29 37.38 -0.20
C GLY A 26 4.86 37.88 1.14
N TYR A 27 3.97 38.34 2.01
CA TYR A 27 4.32 38.81 3.36
C TYR A 27 4.63 37.61 4.26
N LEU A 28 5.86 37.47 4.75
CA LEU A 28 6.28 36.43 5.68
C LEU A 28 5.69 36.65 7.07
N GLN A 29 4.57 35.99 7.36
CA GLN A 29 4.02 35.93 8.71
C GLN A 29 4.56 34.71 9.46
N ALA A 30 4.80 34.83 10.76
CA ALA A 30 5.31 33.72 11.57
C ALA A 30 4.38 32.48 11.54
N TYR A 31 3.08 32.70 11.47
CA TYR A 31 2.08 31.63 11.33
C TYR A 31 2.21 30.90 10.00
N THR A 32 2.30 31.63 8.87
CA THR A 32 2.43 31.05 7.53
C THR A 32 3.72 30.23 7.39
N VAL A 33 4.83 30.72 7.97
CA VAL A 33 6.11 30.00 8.01
C VAL A 33 5.98 28.70 8.80
N ARG A 34 5.39 28.76 10.01
CA ARG A 34 5.17 27.55 10.80
C ARG A 34 4.27 26.54 10.12
N GLN A 35 3.20 26.97 9.48
CA GLN A 35 2.31 26.11 8.72
C GLN A 35 3.04 25.45 7.55
N ALA A 36 3.80 26.21 6.78
CA ALA A 36 4.54 25.69 5.64
C ALA A 36 5.67 24.72 6.06
N LEU A 37 6.29 24.93 7.21
CA LEU A 37 7.26 23.99 7.79
C LEU A 37 6.58 22.73 8.35
N LYS A 38 5.44 22.88 9.01
CA LYS A 38 4.64 21.73 9.52
C LYS A 38 4.04 20.87 8.41
N SER A 39 3.65 21.47 7.28
CA SER A 39 3.05 20.74 6.15
C SER A 39 4.03 19.82 5.40
N ARG A 40 5.30 19.84 5.74
CA ARG A 40 6.36 18.99 5.15
C ARG A 40 6.59 17.69 5.90
N GLY A 41 6.11 17.59 7.15
CA GLY A 41 6.18 16.37 7.93
C GLY A 41 4.94 15.50 7.74
N VAL A 42 5.06 14.23 8.07
CA VAL A 42 3.97 13.27 8.10
C VAL A 42 3.46 13.16 9.53
N GLN A 43 2.16 13.29 9.76
CA GLN A 43 1.57 13.11 11.09
C GLN A 43 1.77 11.67 11.56
N VAL A 44 2.17 11.48 12.80
CA VAL A 44 2.32 10.14 13.40
C VAL A 44 0.98 9.41 13.49
N SER A 45 -0.11 10.16 13.65
CA SER A 45 -1.48 9.65 13.67
C SER A 45 -2.03 9.26 12.29
N ASP A 46 -1.40 9.71 11.20
CA ASP A 46 -1.79 9.28 9.86
C ASP A 46 -1.39 7.81 9.64
N ASP A 47 -2.15 7.09 8.84
CA ASP A 47 -1.92 5.67 8.55
C ASP A 47 -0.48 5.39 8.09
N ILE A 48 0.07 6.26 7.24
CA ILE A 48 1.48 6.15 6.78
C ILE A 48 2.43 6.38 7.95
N GLY A 49 2.17 7.43 8.76
CA GLY A 49 2.99 7.76 9.93
C GLY A 49 3.08 6.60 10.91
N ALA A 50 1.93 6.02 11.25
CA ALA A 50 1.84 4.85 12.12
C ALA A 50 2.57 3.63 11.54
N PHE A 51 2.42 3.39 10.23
CA PHE A 51 3.04 2.25 9.53
C PHE A 51 4.56 2.31 9.46
N VAL A 52 5.16 3.50 9.36
CA VAL A 52 6.60 3.68 9.21
C VAL A 52 7.32 4.06 10.50
N ARG A 53 6.60 4.43 11.56
CA ARG A 53 7.11 5.04 12.78
C ARG A 53 8.29 4.28 13.39
N GLU A 54 8.16 2.99 13.60
CA GLU A 54 9.19 2.17 14.25
C GLU A 54 10.51 2.20 13.48
N ASP A 55 10.46 1.99 12.16
CA ASP A 55 11.65 2.03 11.31
C ASP A 55 12.24 3.44 11.20
N TYR A 56 11.37 4.46 11.23
CA TYR A 56 11.76 5.86 11.20
C TYR A 56 12.57 6.24 12.46
N GLU A 57 12.07 5.87 13.64
CA GLU A 57 12.76 6.07 14.92
C GLU A 57 14.09 5.27 14.98
N ALA A 58 14.06 4.01 14.52
CA ALA A 58 15.25 3.17 14.47
C ALA A 58 16.36 3.74 13.59
N ARG A 59 16.02 4.53 12.56
CA ARG A 59 16.97 5.23 11.68
C ARG A 59 17.37 6.63 12.20
N GLY A 60 16.91 7.00 13.37
CA GLY A 60 17.23 8.29 14.00
C GLY A 60 16.46 9.46 13.40
N GLY A 61 15.32 9.22 12.78
CA GLY A 61 14.42 10.25 12.26
C GLY A 61 13.91 11.15 13.38
N ALA A 62 13.91 12.46 13.16
CA ALA A 62 13.46 13.43 14.14
C ALA A 62 11.93 13.49 14.21
N ILE A 63 11.38 13.47 15.42
CA ILE A 63 9.95 13.62 15.68
C ILE A 63 9.73 14.92 16.44
N ALA A 64 8.96 15.84 15.85
CA ALA A 64 8.45 16.99 16.57
C ALA A 64 7.22 16.57 17.36
N ALA A 65 7.38 16.47 18.68
CA ALA A 65 6.27 16.18 19.58
C ALA A 65 5.58 17.47 20.02
N ASP A 66 4.26 17.52 19.96
CA ASP A 66 3.49 18.48 20.75
C ASP A 66 3.39 17.94 22.19
N LEU A 67 3.28 18.85 23.17
CA LEU A 67 3.18 18.52 24.60
C LEU A 67 2.04 17.56 24.98
N LEU A 68 1.11 17.32 24.05
CA LEU A 68 -0.06 16.46 24.22
C LEU A 68 0.01 15.17 23.38
N GLU A 69 1.11 14.88 22.69
CA GLU A 69 1.34 13.72 21.81
C GLU A 69 0.34 13.57 20.63
N GLU A 70 -0.80 14.28 20.66
CA GLU A 70 -1.86 14.16 19.65
C GLU A 70 -1.45 14.70 18.26
N HIS A 71 -0.35 15.49 18.19
CA HIS A 71 0.11 16.15 16.96
C HIS A 71 1.60 15.96 16.68
N SER A 72 2.12 14.80 17.01
CA SER A 72 3.51 14.46 16.70
C SER A 72 3.70 14.32 15.18
N VAL A 73 4.80 14.87 14.65
CA VAL A 73 5.13 14.93 13.23
C VAL A 73 6.50 14.33 12.97
N LEU A 74 6.56 13.39 12.02
CA LEU A 74 7.81 12.89 11.44
C LEU A 74 8.37 13.98 10.53
N GLU A 75 9.49 14.61 10.92
CA GLU A 75 9.98 15.83 10.27
C GLU A 75 10.61 15.59 8.90
N ASP A 76 11.19 14.40 8.68
CA ASP A 76 11.86 14.03 7.43
C ASP A 76 10.93 13.21 6.54
N ALA A 77 10.17 13.92 5.69
CA ALA A 77 9.24 13.29 4.74
C ALA A 77 9.96 12.41 3.70
N ALA A 78 11.22 12.71 3.35
CA ALA A 78 11.98 11.91 2.41
C ALA A 78 12.39 10.56 3.03
N LEU A 79 12.75 10.56 4.31
CA LEU A 79 13.01 9.33 5.06
C LEU A 79 11.73 8.51 5.22
N VAL A 80 10.58 9.15 5.49
CA VAL A 80 9.27 8.47 5.54
C VAL A 80 8.96 7.80 4.21
N GLU A 81 9.10 8.50 3.09
CA GLU A 81 8.86 7.95 1.75
C GLU A 81 9.80 6.79 1.43
N THR A 82 11.09 6.92 1.79
CA THR A 82 12.08 5.86 1.62
C THR A 82 11.68 4.58 2.35
N ILE A 83 11.31 4.70 3.64
CA ILE A 83 10.89 3.56 4.46
C ILE A 83 9.61 2.94 3.92
N LEU A 84 8.64 3.78 3.52
CA LEU A 84 7.39 3.31 2.93
C LEU A 84 7.65 2.49 1.67
N LEU A 85 8.47 3.00 0.74
CA LEU A 85 8.84 2.29 -0.49
C LEU A 85 9.58 0.98 -0.21
N GLU A 86 10.47 0.94 0.76
CA GLU A 86 11.16 -0.30 1.17
C GLU A 86 10.17 -1.35 1.72
N LYS A 87 9.23 -0.94 2.57
CA LYS A 87 8.20 -1.84 3.12
C LYS A 87 7.26 -2.35 2.02
N LEU A 88 6.86 -1.47 1.11
CA LEU A 88 6.06 -1.85 -0.06
C LEU A 88 6.84 -2.80 -0.98
N GLY A 89 8.11 -2.51 -1.27
CA GLY A 89 8.99 -3.38 -2.05
C GLY A 89 9.15 -4.76 -1.44
N ALA A 90 9.33 -4.84 -0.11
CA ALA A 90 9.39 -6.12 0.59
C ALA A 90 8.07 -6.91 0.49
N ALA A 91 6.92 -6.24 0.56
CA ALA A 91 5.62 -6.87 0.39
C ALA A 91 5.42 -7.38 -1.05
N ALA A 92 5.79 -6.58 -2.06
CA ALA A 92 5.75 -6.97 -3.46
C ALA A 92 6.65 -8.18 -3.74
N GLU A 93 7.89 -8.16 -3.22
CA GLU A 93 8.83 -9.26 -3.40
C GLU A 93 8.36 -10.55 -2.73
N LYS A 94 7.79 -10.46 -1.52
CA LYS A 94 7.16 -11.60 -0.86
C LYS A 94 6.03 -12.20 -1.71
N ALA A 95 5.19 -11.35 -2.28
CA ALA A 95 4.11 -11.79 -3.16
C ALA A 95 4.65 -12.39 -4.47
N ARG A 96 5.68 -11.77 -5.08
CA ARG A 96 6.36 -12.28 -6.27
C ARG A 96 6.86 -13.71 -6.06
N VAL A 97 7.58 -13.94 -4.96
CA VAL A 97 8.12 -15.28 -4.65
C VAL A 97 7.01 -16.28 -4.41
N ARG A 98 5.97 -15.91 -3.65
CA ARG A 98 4.84 -16.79 -3.33
C ARG A 98 4.07 -17.21 -4.60
N LEU A 99 3.84 -16.26 -5.52
CA LEU A 99 3.00 -16.46 -6.69
C LEU A 99 3.79 -16.86 -7.95
N GLY A 100 5.13 -16.79 -7.91
CA GLY A 100 6.00 -17.19 -9.02
C GLY A 100 6.13 -16.16 -10.14
N PHE A 101 5.80 -14.90 -9.91
CA PHE A 101 5.93 -13.83 -10.90
C PHE A 101 7.39 -13.48 -11.22
N ALA A 102 7.63 -12.94 -12.44
CA ALA A 102 8.96 -12.62 -12.91
C ALA A 102 9.59 -11.42 -12.20
N TRP A 103 8.79 -10.41 -11.84
CA TRP A 103 9.28 -9.16 -11.27
C TRP A 103 8.37 -8.61 -10.19
N ALA A 104 8.93 -7.77 -9.31
CA ALA A 104 8.21 -6.99 -8.29
C ALA A 104 8.66 -5.54 -8.34
N ASP A 105 7.77 -4.63 -8.01
CA ASP A 105 8.03 -3.20 -7.92
C ASP A 105 7.15 -2.57 -6.83
N ALA A 106 7.43 -1.31 -6.47
CA ALA A 106 6.68 -0.58 -5.45
C ALA A 106 6.49 0.88 -5.87
N MET A 107 5.34 1.44 -5.50
CA MET A 107 5.04 2.85 -5.67
C MET A 107 4.22 3.35 -4.49
N VAL A 108 4.43 4.61 -4.09
CA VAL A 108 3.66 5.18 -2.98
C VAL A 108 2.16 5.22 -3.31
N ARG A 109 1.81 5.61 -4.53
CA ARG A 109 0.42 5.64 -5.01
C ARG A 109 0.31 4.93 -6.35
N TYR A 110 -0.72 4.11 -6.49
CA TYR A 110 -1.08 3.54 -7.77
C TYR A 110 -1.69 4.63 -8.65
N ASP A 111 -0.92 5.05 -9.66
CA ASP A 111 -1.36 6.05 -10.63
C ASP A 111 -1.91 5.37 -11.89
N TYR A 112 -3.20 5.46 -12.08
CA TYR A 112 -3.89 4.85 -13.23
C TYR A 112 -3.40 5.40 -14.57
N ALA A 113 -2.95 6.65 -14.63
CA ALA A 113 -2.42 7.22 -15.87
C ALA A 113 -1.08 6.57 -16.25
N THR A 114 -0.16 6.43 -15.28
CA THR A 114 1.11 5.72 -15.47
C THR A 114 0.90 4.24 -15.77
N MET A 115 -0.13 3.63 -15.17
CA MET A 115 -0.44 2.20 -15.33
C MET A 115 -1.25 1.89 -16.59
N ALA A 116 -1.72 2.91 -17.33
CA ALA A 116 -2.54 2.72 -18.54
C ALA A 116 -1.85 1.91 -19.65
N ASP A 117 -0.52 1.98 -19.71
CA ASP A 117 0.28 1.26 -20.70
C ASP A 117 0.65 -0.17 -20.26
N TYR A 118 0.39 -0.52 -19.01
CA TYR A 118 0.62 -1.88 -18.51
C TYR A 118 -0.47 -2.82 -18.98
N GLY A 119 -0.06 -3.99 -19.48
CA GLY A 119 -0.98 -5.10 -19.71
C GLY A 119 -1.38 -5.76 -18.39
N ARG A 120 -2.38 -6.63 -18.45
CA ARG A 120 -2.78 -7.45 -17.31
C ARG A 120 -3.10 -8.87 -17.75
N VAL A 121 -2.60 -9.84 -17.00
CA VAL A 121 -2.96 -11.24 -17.11
C VAL A 121 -3.77 -11.65 -15.89
N TYR A 122 -4.61 -12.64 -16.07
CA TYR A 122 -5.49 -13.16 -15.02
C TYR A 122 -5.26 -14.66 -14.89
N PRO A 123 -5.40 -15.22 -13.68
CA PRO A 123 -5.38 -16.66 -13.53
C PRO A 123 -6.52 -17.29 -14.33
N GLY A 124 -6.27 -18.44 -14.88
CA GLY A 124 -7.28 -19.24 -15.58
C GLY A 124 -7.62 -20.49 -14.78
N PRO A 125 -8.77 -21.12 -15.09
CA PRO A 125 -9.20 -22.31 -14.40
C PRO A 125 -8.21 -23.46 -14.61
N ILE A 126 -7.94 -24.19 -13.54
CA ILE A 126 -7.17 -25.42 -13.55
C ILE A 126 -8.03 -26.57 -13.06
N GLU A 127 -7.69 -27.80 -13.44
CA GLU A 127 -8.32 -28.97 -12.88
C GLU A 127 -7.62 -29.31 -11.55
N PRO A 128 -8.33 -29.21 -10.40
CA PRO A 128 -7.76 -29.49 -9.09
C PRO A 128 -7.32 -30.96 -9.01
N ASP A 129 -6.21 -31.23 -8.38
CA ASP A 129 -5.86 -32.59 -8.02
C ASP A 129 -6.76 -33.12 -6.89
N GLU A 130 -6.63 -34.41 -6.54
CA GLU A 130 -7.49 -35.06 -5.54
C GLU A 130 -7.39 -34.38 -4.15
N ALA A 131 -6.21 -33.91 -3.78
CA ALA A 131 -5.99 -33.23 -2.51
C ALA A 131 -6.63 -31.82 -2.51
N ALA A 132 -6.46 -31.09 -3.58
CA ALA A 132 -7.08 -29.78 -3.79
C ALA A 132 -8.62 -29.90 -3.84
N GLN A 133 -9.16 -30.88 -4.55
CA GLN A 133 -10.61 -31.13 -4.61
C GLN A 133 -11.18 -31.41 -3.22
N LYS A 134 -10.53 -32.27 -2.43
CA LYS A 134 -10.95 -32.54 -1.07
C LYS A 134 -10.94 -31.28 -0.20
N ARG A 135 -9.91 -30.41 -0.37
CA ARG A 135 -9.84 -29.16 0.38
C ARG A 135 -10.93 -28.18 -0.04
N ILE A 136 -11.26 -28.11 -1.32
CA ILE A 136 -12.40 -27.31 -1.84
C ILE A 136 -13.71 -27.79 -1.22
N ASP A 137 -13.93 -29.10 -1.12
CA ASP A 137 -15.15 -29.67 -0.52
C ASP A 137 -15.23 -29.31 0.99
N GLU A 138 -14.09 -29.35 1.71
CA GLU A 138 -14.01 -28.92 3.11
C GLU A 138 -14.31 -27.43 3.28
N ILE A 139 -13.75 -26.57 2.41
CA ILE A 139 -14.00 -25.12 2.41
C ILE A 139 -15.47 -24.86 2.14
N THR A 140 -16.07 -25.52 1.15
CA THR A 140 -17.49 -25.36 0.83
C THR A 140 -18.38 -25.67 2.03
N ALA A 141 -18.09 -26.77 2.74
CA ALA A 141 -18.83 -27.11 3.94
C ALA A 141 -18.61 -26.14 5.12
N GLU A 142 -17.42 -25.51 5.20
CA GLU A 142 -17.14 -24.48 6.21
C GLU A 142 -17.87 -23.18 5.86
N LEU A 143 -17.86 -22.75 4.59
CA LEU A 143 -18.58 -21.58 4.11
C LEU A 143 -20.09 -21.66 4.38
N GLU A 144 -20.71 -22.83 4.13
CA GLU A 144 -22.14 -23.06 4.43
C GLU A 144 -22.43 -22.84 5.93
N LYS A 145 -21.56 -23.28 6.83
CA LYS A 145 -21.72 -23.06 8.28
C LYS A 145 -21.58 -21.61 8.67
N LEU A 146 -20.55 -20.92 8.12
CA LEU A 146 -20.32 -19.51 8.41
C LEU A 146 -21.47 -18.64 7.91
N GLN A 147 -22.04 -18.97 6.74
CA GLN A 147 -23.22 -18.27 6.23
C GLN A 147 -24.43 -18.41 7.15
N LEU A 148 -24.67 -19.61 7.69
CA LEU A 148 -25.74 -19.82 8.68
C LEU A 148 -25.49 -19.08 9.99
N GLU A 149 -24.21 -18.99 10.43
CA GLU A 149 -23.86 -18.21 11.61
C GLU A 149 -24.06 -16.71 11.38
N MET A 150 -23.79 -16.19 10.17
CA MET A 150 -23.98 -14.79 9.81
C MET A 150 -25.48 -14.40 9.68
N GLU A 151 -26.39 -15.36 9.53
CA GLU A 151 -27.84 -15.12 9.53
C GLU A 151 -28.42 -14.88 10.95
N ASP A 152 -27.63 -15.06 12.02
CA ASP A 152 -28.08 -14.80 13.40
C ASP A 152 -28.22 -13.29 13.65
N GLU A 153 -29.47 -12.81 13.79
CA GLU A 153 -29.79 -11.42 14.07
C GLU A 153 -29.21 -10.90 15.42
N GLY A 154 -28.67 -11.78 16.25
CA GLY A 154 -28.07 -11.44 17.56
C GLY A 154 -26.55 -11.22 17.53
N LEU A 155 -25.91 -11.31 16.38
CA LEU A 155 -24.46 -11.11 16.25
C LEU A 155 -24.06 -9.66 16.55
N GLU A 156 -23.06 -9.52 17.42
CA GLU A 156 -22.39 -8.22 17.62
C GLU A 156 -21.54 -7.86 16.40
N ASP A 157 -21.40 -6.57 16.08
CA ASP A 157 -20.66 -6.06 14.92
C ASP A 157 -19.23 -6.64 14.82
N GLY A 158 -18.55 -6.81 15.95
CA GLY A 158 -17.20 -7.40 15.99
C GLY A 158 -17.16 -8.88 15.59
N ALA A 159 -18.17 -9.66 16.01
CA ALA A 159 -18.30 -11.05 15.64
C ALA A 159 -18.65 -11.22 14.16
N TYR A 160 -19.56 -10.37 13.65
CA TYR A 160 -19.91 -10.36 12.23
C TYR A 160 -18.70 -10.06 11.34
N ASN A 161 -17.89 -9.06 11.69
CA ASN A 161 -16.67 -8.71 10.94
C ASN A 161 -15.67 -9.86 10.93
N ALA A 162 -15.48 -10.56 12.05
CA ALA A 162 -14.57 -11.71 12.12
C ALA A 162 -15.04 -12.89 11.24
N LEU A 163 -16.36 -13.13 11.18
CA LEU A 163 -16.94 -14.14 10.28
C LEU A 163 -16.74 -13.73 8.82
N TYR A 164 -16.96 -12.47 8.50
CA TYR A 164 -16.76 -11.93 7.15
C TYR A 164 -15.31 -12.10 6.68
N GLU A 165 -14.33 -11.73 7.52
CA GLU A 165 -12.90 -11.93 7.21
C GLU A 165 -12.56 -13.41 7.00
N ARG A 166 -13.22 -14.31 7.75
CA ARG A 166 -13.02 -15.75 7.59
C ARG A 166 -13.61 -16.27 6.29
N VAL A 167 -14.79 -15.79 5.89
CA VAL A 167 -15.41 -16.12 4.60
C VAL A 167 -14.51 -15.66 3.45
N ASP A 168 -14.06 -14.40 3.46
CA ASP A 168 -13.16 -13.86 2.44
C ASP A 168 -11.88 -14.69 2.30
N ALA A 169 -11.26 -15.09 3.42
CA ALA A 169 -10.04 -15.90 3.42
C ALA A 169 -10.28 -17.30 2.83
N LEU A 170 -11.42 -17.92 3.11
CA LEU A 170 -11.78 -19.25 2.56
C LEU A 170 -12.12 -19.18 1.08
N GLU A 171 -12.80 -18.12 0.64
CA GLU A 171 -13.10 -17.90 -0.78
C GLU A 171 -11.82 -17.65 -1.60
N GLU A 172 -10.84 -16.90 -1.02
CA GLU A 172 -9.53 -16.71 -1.64
C GLU A 172 -8.77 -18.04 -1.74
N GLU A 173 -8.74 -18.84 -0.66
CA GLU A 173 -8.13 -20.18 -0.65
C GLU A 173 -8.75 -21.10 -1.70
N ALA A 174 -10.08 -21.13 -1.80
CA ALA A 174 -10.79 -21.95 -2.79
C ALA A 174 -10.49 -21.52 -4.22
N ARG A 175 -10.37 -20.22 -4.46
CA ARG A 175 -10.00 -19.65 -5.76
C ARG A 175 -8.56 -20.03 -6.13
N ASP A 176 -7.62 -19.91 -5.21
CA ASP A 176 -6.21 -20.28 -5.43
C ASP A 176 -6.04 -21.78 -5.76
N LEU A 177 -6.96 -22.64 -5.32
CA LEU A 177 -6.98 -24.05 -5.65
C LEU A 177 -7.62 -24.38 -7.02
N GLN A 178 -8.41 -23.46 -7.57
CA GLN A 178 -9.17 -23.66 -8.82
C GLN A 178 -8.61 -22.84 -9.99
N GLU A 179 -7.77 -21.85 -9.71
CA GLU A 179 -7.22 -20.94 -10.71
C GLU A 179 -5.71 -20.80 -10.58
N ALA A 180 -5.01 -20.75 -11.70
CA ALA A 180 -3.56 -20.50 -11.72
C ALA A 180 -3.16 -19.65 -12.92
N TYR A 181 -2.08 -18.92 -12.76
CA TYR A 181 -1.43 -18.25 -13.89
C TYR A 181 -0.67 -19.28 -14.72
N SER A 182 -0.71 -19.14 -16.05
CA SER A 182 0.10 -19.95 -16.94
C SER A 182 1.59 -19.66 -16.72
N ALA A 183 2.47 -20.63 -17.02
CA ALA A 183 3.91 -20.44 -16.94
C ALA A 183 4.41 -19.29 -17.84
N GLU A 184 3.76 -19.09 -19.01
CA GLU A 184 4.04 -17.98 -19.91
C GLU A 184 3.66 -16.63 -19.28
N ASP A 185 2.49 -16.55 -18.64
CA ASP A 185 2.05 -15.34 -17.97
C ASP A 185 2.92 -15.00 -16.76
N LEU A 186 3.29 -15.99 -15.94
CA LEU A 186 4.21 -15.80 -14.82
C LEU A 186 5.58 -15.27 -15.27
N ALA A 187 6.09 -15.75 -16.41
CA ALA A 187 7.40 -15.36 -16.92
C ALA A 187 7.47 -13.89 -17.40
N ARG A 188 6.34 -13.27 -17.73
CA ARG A 188 6.27 -11.90 -18.26
C ARG A 188 5.54 -10.90 -17.37
N SER A 189 4.91 -11.37 -16.32
CA SER A 189 4.13 -10.50 -15.43
C SER A 189 4.75 -10.36 -14.04
N GLY A 190 4.22 -9.45 -13.28
CA GLY A 190 4.75 -9.12 -11.96
C GLY A 190 3.72 -8.55 -11.01
N VAL A 191 4.27 -8.05 -9.91
CA VAL A 191 3.51 -7.47 -8.78
C VAL A 191 3.99 -6.06 -8.54
N ILE A 192 3.05 -5.13 -8.34
CA ILE A 192 3.34 -3.80 -7.80
C ILE A 192 2.60 -3.67 -6.47
N ALA A 193 3.35 -3.28 -5.42
CA ALA A 193 2.72 -2.88 -4.16
C ALA A 193 2.55 -1.37 -4.11
N SER A 194 1.42 -0.92 -3.60
CA SER A 194 1.14 0.50 -3.37
C SER A 194 0.46 0.72 -2.03
N TRP A 195 0.45 1.97 -1.57
CA TRP A 195 -0.30 2.38 -0.39
C TRP A 195 -1.68 2.89 -0.80
N SER A 196 -2.73 2.28 -0.30
CA SER A 196 -4.12 2.68 -0.59
C SER A 196 -5.06 2.32 0.55
N GLY A 197 -5.95 3.24 0.94
CA GLY A 197 -6.93 2.98 1.98
C GLY A 197 -6.34 2.64 3.35
N GLY A 198 -5.16 3.20 3.70
CA GLY A 198 -4.50 2.94 4.98
C GLY A 198 -3.75 1.61 5.06
N GLN A 199 -3.55 0.93 3.93
CA GLN A 199 -2.91 -0.38 3.89
C GLN A 199 -2.07 -0.63 2.64
N VAL A 200 -1.27 -1.69 2.68
CA VAL A 200 -0.54 -2.20 1.52
C VAL A 200 -1.50 -2.89 0.58
N THR A 201 -1.57 -2.42 -0.66
CA THR A 201 -2.37 -3.02 -1.73
C THR A 201 -1.46 -3.64 -2.78
N LEU A 202 -1.70 -4.90 -3.13
CA LEU A 202 -0.95 -5.64 -4.15
C LEU A 202 -1.71 -5.66 -5.48
N HIS A 203 -1.04 -5.22 -6.53
CA HIS A 203 -1.54 -5.28 -7.90
C HIS A 203 -0.78 -6.38 -8.63
N VAL A 204 -1.43 -7.51 -8.83
CA VAL A 204 -0.82 -8.74 -9.39
C VAL A 204 -1.16 -8.92 -10.86
N GLY A 205 -0.32 -9.69 -11.58
CA GLY A 205 -0.55 -10.02 -12.98
C GLY A 205 -0.30 -8.84 -13.95
N LEU A 206 0.48 -7.86 -13.54
CA LEU A 206 0.81 -6.71 -14.38
C LEU A 206 1.91 -7.10 -15.39
N VAL A 207 1.74 -6.70 -16.65
CA VAL A 207 2.71 -6.90 -17.71
C VAL A 207 3.27 -5.54 -18.12
N ARG A 208 4.59 -5.40 -18.10
CA ARG A 208 5.25 -4.15 -18.47
C ARG A 208 5.00 -3.79 -19.93
N PRO A 209 4.97 -2.50 -20.31
CA PRO A 209 4.71 -2.09 -21.69
C PRO A 209 5.62 -2.75 -22.73
N GLU A 210 6.90 -2.96 -22.38
CA GLU A 210 7.89 -3.62 -23.23
C GLU A 210 7.61 -5.12 -23.46
N ASP A 211 6.94 -5.79 -22.49
CA ASP A 211 6.59 -7.21 -22.53
C ASP A 211 5.16 -7.44 -23.02
N THR A 212 4.42 -6.35 -23.31
CA THR A 212 3.09 -6.45 -23.86
C THR A 212 3.16 -6.86 -25.32
N VAL A 213 2.70 -8.07 -25.64
CA VAL A 213 2.59 -8.52 -27.04
C VAL A 213 1.64 -7.59 -27.77
N LYS A 214 2.17 -6.75 -28.65
CA LYS A 214 1.32 -5.97 -29.57
C LYS A 214 0.48 -6.96 -30.35
N LYS A 215 -0.84 -7.01 -30.12
CA LYS A 215 -1.76 -7.73 -31.00
C LYS A 215 -1.61 -7.09 -32.37
N GLU A 216 -0.86 -7.74 -33.27
CA GLU A 216 -0.85 -7.39 -34.68
C GLU A 216 -2.27 -7.56 -35.23
N GLY A 217 -2.88 -6.40 -35.53
CA GLY A 217 -3.87 -6.26 -36.56
C GLY A 217 -5.08 -7.18 -36.53
N ALA A 218 -6.10 -6.84 -35.73
CA ALA A 218 -7.46 -7.03 -36.21
C ALA A 218 -7.82 -5.82 -37.10
N ARG A 219 -7.65 -6.00 -38.41
CA ARG A 219 -8.30 -5.17 -39.45
C ARG A 219 -9.72 -5.68 -39.71
#